data_cac22238b97c5ac1164d31178669a40c
#
_entry.id   cac22238b97c5ac1164d31178669a40c
#
_cell.length_a   1.000
_cell.length_b   1.000
_cell.length_c   1.000
_cell.angle_alpha   90.00
_cell.angle_beta   90.00
_cell.angle_gamma   90.00
#
_symmetry.space_group_name_H-M   'P 1'
#
loop_
_entity.id
_entity.type
_entity.pdbx_description
1 polymer ?
#
loop_
_entity_poly.entity_id
_entity_poly.type
_entity_poly.pdbx_seq_one_letter_code
_entity_poly.pdbx_strand_id
1 'polypeptide(L)'
;MSDRKVRMGIDVGGTHTKAVAIDNATHEIIGKSSVKTTHDDKAGVATGVVQAFQNCLRENGIDPKDVIFVAHSTTQATNALIEGDVANVGVIGVGPKGVGGWIAKAQTNMKDINLGSGRFIRLKNRFICDENLSDQLVTDTIKSLVGDGAQVIVASESYGVDDMENETGICKIAKDMGLEATAASEITKLYGLTRRTRTAAINASILPKMLNTANSTEQSVKSAGVEVPLMIMRGDGGVMEISEMKKRPVLTMLSGPAASVMGSLMYLRASNGVYFEVGGTTTNIGVIKDGRPAIDYSNVGGHRTYISSLDVRVLGVAGGSMVRADKSGVKDVGPRSAHIAGMDYAVFTPEEEIVDPKVVFFSPKEGDPADYVAIELKSGKRITITNTCAANVLGLIKPEYFAYGLSLIHI
;
A
#
# COMPACT_ATOMS: atom_id res chain seq x y z
N MET A 1 20.59 34.42 -7.84
CA MET A 1 19.99 33.07 -7.67
C MET A 1 18.74 33.26 -6.84
N SER A 2 17.60 32.81 -7.31
CA SER A 2 16.32 32.94 -6.58
C SER A 2 16.44 32.09 -5.31
N ASP A 3 16.14 32.69 -4.13
CA ASP A 3 16.09 31.98 -2.85
C ASP A 3 14.80 31.12 -2.76
N ARG A 4 14.51 30.42 -3.86
CA ARG A 4 13.29 29.64 -4.05
C ARG A 4 13.40 28.34 -3.27
N LYS A 5 12.46 28.10 -2.35
CA LYS A 5 12.35 26.87 -1.59
C LYS A 5 11.26 25.99 -2.16
N VAL A 6 11.55 24.70 -2.35
CA VAL A 6 10.69 23.76 -3.04
C VAL A 6 10.29 22.61 -2.10
N ARG A 7 9.01 22.24 -2.15
CA ARG A 7 8.51 21.01 -1.54
C ARG A 7 8.20 20.01 -2.63
N MET A 8 8.53 18.75 -2.41
CA MET A 8 8.25 17.69 -3.37
C MET A 8 7.36 16.61 -2.76
N GLY A 9 6.38 16.20 -3.54
CA GLY A 9 5.53 15.05 -3.26
C GLY A 9 5.77 13.94 -4.28
N ILE A 10 5.83 12.70 -3.80
CA ILE A 10 5.93 11.51 -4.65
C ILE A 10 4.78 10.57 -4.33
N ASP A 11 4.04 10.15 -5.33
CA ASP A 11 2.98 9.15 -5.17
C ASP A 11 3.31 7.88 -5.97
N VAL A 12 3.36 6.76 -5.27
CA VAL A 12 3.55 5.44 -5.89
C VAL A 12 2.20 4.75 -6.01
N GLY A 13 1.57 4.97 -7.15
CA GLY A 13 0.35 4.26 -7.52
C GLY A 13 0.64 2.86 -8.09
N GLY A 14 -0.41 2.07 -8.26
CA GLY A 14 -0.29 0.72 -8.83
C GLY A 14 0.18 0.72 -10.30
N THR A 15 -0.10 1.76 -11.08
CA THR A 15 0.24 1.86 -12.50
C THR A 15 1.35 2.87 -12.80
N HIS A 16 1.34 4.00 -12.13
CA HIS A 16 2.28 5.10 -12.34
C HIS A 16 2.80 5.64 -11.01
N THR A 17 4.08 5.98 -11.01
CA THR A 17 4.74 6.76 -9.98
C THR A 17 4.84 8.21 -10.45
N LYS A 18 4.36 9.14 -9.64
CA LYS A 18 4.27 10.56 -9.97
C LYS A 18 5.08 11.38 -8.99
N ALA A 19 5.75 12.42 -9.49
CA ALA A 19 6.42 13.42 -8.67
C ALA A 19 5.86 14.81 -8.99
N VAL A 20 5.67 15.62 -7.97
CA VAL A 20 5.18 16.99 -8.07
C VAL A 20 6.06 17.89 -7.23
N ALA A 21 6.49 19.01 -7.81
CA ALA A 21 7.22 20.07 -7.13
C ALA A 21 6.32 21.29 -6.91
N ILE A 22 6.34 21.82 -5.70
CA ILE A 22 5.51 22.94 -5.26
C ILE A 22 6.44 24.04 -4.70
N ASP A 23 6.22 25.26 -5.14
CA ASP A 23 6.87 26.43 -4.55
C ASP A 23 6.39 26.63 -3.11
N ASN A 24 7.34 26.72 -2.16
CA ASN A 24 7.00 26.80 -0.74
C ASN A 24 6.32 28.12 -0.34
N ALA A 25 6.57 29.20 -1.08
CA ALA A 25 6.02 30.53 -0.79
C ALA A 25 4.64 30.74 -1.41
N THR A 26 4.48 30.36 -2.70
CA THR A 26 3.24 30.60 -3.45
C THR A 26 2.28 29.41 -3.39
N HIS A 27 2.75 28.22 -3.02
CA HIS A 27 2.04 26.94 -3.07
C HIS A 27 1.61 26.53 -4.49
N GLU A 28 2.21 27.13 -5.51
CA GLU A 28 1.93 26.76 -6.90
C GLU A 28 2.71 25.51 -7.30
N ILE A 29 2.11 24.72 -8.18
CA ILE A 29 2.77 23.57 -8.79
C ILE A 29 3.74 24.09 -9.86
N ILE A 30 5.02 23.85 -9.64
CA ILE A 30 6.12 24.34 -10.51
C ILE A 30 6.77 23.24 -11.34
N GLY A 31 6.43 21.97 -11.06
CA GLY A 31 6.95 20.84 -11.80
C GLY A 31 6.11 19.59 -11.59
N LYS A 32 6.06 18.73 -12.59
CA LYS A 32 5.40 17.41 -12.57
C LYS A 32 6.21 16.43 -13.39
N SER A 33 6.25 15.18 -12.94
CA SER A 33 6.75 14.06 -13.74
C SER A 33 5.94 12.82 -13.44
N SER A 34 5.81 11.92 -14.41
CA SER A 34 5.11 10.65 -14.27
C SER A 34 5.85 9.56 -15.03
N VAL A 35 6.10 8.43 -14.37
CA VAL A 35 6.72 7.23 -14.96
C VAL A 35 5.88 6.02 -14.65
N LYS A 36 6.03 4.93 -15.41
CA LYS A 36 5.40 3.65 -15.06
C LYS A 36 5.97 3.14 -13.74
N THR A 37 5.13 2.58 -12.87
CA THR A 37 5.58 1.96 -11.63
C THR A 37 6.33 0.67 -11.95
N THR A 38 7.55 0.54 -11.41
CA THR A 38 8.49 -0.56 -11.70
C THR A 38 8.31 -1.68 -10.68
N HIS A 39 7.30 -2.55 -10.86
CA HIS A 39 7.07 -3.68 -9.95
C HIS A 39 8.10 -4.80 -10.13
N ASP A 40 8.55 -5.03 -11.36
CA ASP A 40 9.40 -6.16 -11.75
C ASP A 40 10.91 -5.85 -11.74
N ASP A 41 11.30 -4.66 -11.30
CA ASP A 41 12.70 -4.26 -11.19
C ASP A 41 13.36 -4.90 -9.96
N LYS A 42 14.69 -5.10 -10.00
CA LYS A 42 15.46 -5.61 -8.85
C LYS A 42 15.32 -4.76 -7.59
N ALA A 43 15.19 -3.43 -7.74
CA ALA A 43 14.93 -2.49 -6.67
C ALA A 43 13.42 -2.26 -6.44
N GLY A 44 12.56 -3.00 -7.13
CA GLY A 44 11.11 -2.84 -7.07
C GLY A 44 10.65 -1.44 -7.47
N VAL A 45 9.67 -0.90 -6.77
CA VAL A 45 9.12 0.44 -7.06
C VAL A 45 10.10 1.60 -6.81
N ALA A 46 11.19 1.36 -6.09
CA ALA A 46 12.18 2.42 -5.79
C ALA A 46 12.80 3.02 -7.05
N THR A 47 13.03 2.22 -8.09
CA THR A 47 13.53 2.71 -9.40
C THR A 47 12.58 3.75 -9.99
N GLY A 48 11.28 3.48 -10.03
CA GLY A 48 10.27 4.43 -10.52
C GLY A 48 10.20 5.70 -9.67
N VAL A 49 10.33 5.58 -8.34
CA VAL A 49 10.38 6.73 -7.41
C VAL A 49 11.52 7.67 -7.78
N VAL A 50 12.72 7.11 -7.91
CA VAL A 50 13.93 7.88 -8.25
C VAL A 50 13.79 8.54 -9.61
N GLN A 51 13.34 7.80 -10.60
CA GLN A 51 13.19 8.30 -11.97
C GLN A 51 12.17 9.43 -12.04
N ALA A 52 11.00 9.28 -11.40
CA ALA A 52 9.99 10.34 -11.34
C ALA A 52 10.53 11.58 -10.64
N PHE A 53 11.25 11.40 -9.52
CA PHE A 53 11.85 12.48 -8.75
C PHE A 53 12.91 13.23 -9.55
N GLN A 54 13.90 12.53 -10.10
CA GLN A 54 14.99 13.13 -10.90
C GLN A 54 14.48 13.81 -12.16
N ASN A 55 13.51 13.19 -12.85
CA ASN A 55 12.88 13.80 -14.01
C ASN A 55 12.18 15.12 -13.63
N CYS A 56 11.43 15.13 -12.51
CA CYS A 56 10.76 16.33 -12.04
C CYS A 56 11.75 17.48 -11.75
N LEU A 57 12.87 17.19 -11.13
CA LEU A 57 13.93 18.20 -10.89
C LEU A 57 14.52 18.71 -12.20
N ARG A 58 14.99 17.79 -13.07
CA ARG A 58 15.70 18.11 -14.31
C ARG A 58 14.83 18.85 -15.31
N GLU A 59 13.61 18.37 -15.56
CA GLU A 59 12.72 18.92 -16.59
C GLU A 59 12.18 20.30 -16.21
N ASN A 60 12.16 20.63 -14.92
CA ASN A 60 11.69 21.92 -14.41
C ASN A 60 12.80 22.82 -13.88
N GLY A 61 14.07 22.47 -14.09
CA GLY A 61 15.23 23.29 -13.71
C GLY A 61 15.32 23.57 -12.19
N ILE A 62 14.93 22.60 -11.36
CA ILE A 62 14.94 22.71 -9.89
C ILE A 62 16.29 22.20 -9.37
N ASP A 63 17.02 23.06 -8.64
CA ASP A 63 18.23 22.62 -7.95
C ASP A 63 17.87 21.74 -6.75
N PRO A 64 18.46 20.54 -6.60
CA PRO A 64 18.24 19.69 -5.42
C PRO A 64 18.46 20.39 -4.07
N LYS A 65 19.34 21.38 -4.01
CA LYS A 65 19.62 22.20 -2.80
C LYS A 65 18.47 23.10 -2.39
N ASP A 66 17.59 23.43 -3.33
CA ASP A 66 16.40 24.23 -3.06
C ASP A 66 15.26 23.40 -2.47
N VAL A 67 15.36 22.07 -2.51
CA VAL A 67 14.38 21.16 -1.96
C VAL A 67 14.51 21.13 -0.43
N ILE A 68 13.47 21.60 0.26
CA ILE A 68 13.41 21.67 1.72
C ILE A 68 12.52 20.59 2.36
N PHE A 69 11.76 19.88 1.56
CA PHE A 69 10.84 18.85 2.04
C PHE A 69 10.54 17.85 0.93
N VAL A 70 10.60 16.56 1.25
CA VAL A 70 10.18 15.48 0.36
C VAL A 70 9.24 14.56 1.11
N ALA A 71 8.04 14.35 0.59
CA ALA A 71 7.08 13.40 1.11
C ALA A 71 6.72 12.34 0.06
N HIS A 72 6.56 11.12 0.52
CA HIS A 72 6.27 9.95 -0.34
C HIS A 72 5.05 9.21 0.19
N SER A 73 4.06 8.95 -0.66
CA SER A 73 2.97 8.00 -0.40
C SER A 73 3.24 6.67 -1.09
N THR A 74 2.71 5.58 -0.54
CA THR A 74 2.93 4.24 -1.10
C THR A 74 1.73 3.32 -0.91
N THR A 75 1.43 2.52 -1.91
CA THR A 75 0.41 1.46 -1.83
C THR A 75 0.98 0.12 -1.38
N GLN A 76 2.30 0.02 -1.15
CA GLN A 76 2.99 -1.26 -0.96
C GLN A 76 2.54 -2.04 0.27
N ALA A 77 2.34 -1.38 1.42
CA ALA A 77 1.86 -2.04 2.64
C ALA A 77 0.48 -2.68 2.42
N THR A 78 -0.41 -1.94 1.76
CA THR A 78 -1.75 -2.43 1.41
C THR A 78 -1.67 -3.57 0.40
N ASN A 79 -0.85 -3.43 -0.64
CA ASN A 79 -0.69 -4.45 -1.67
C ASN A 79 -0.08 -5.73 -1.11
N ALA A 80 0.95 -5.64 -0.24
CA ALA A 80 1.55 -6.81 0.40
C ALA A 80 0.51 -7.66 1.14
N LEU A 81 -0.41 -7.01 1.88
CA LEU A 81 -1.50 -7.71 2.56
C LEU A 81 -2.54 -8.27 1.58
N ILE A 82 -2.92 -7.52 0.56
CA ILE A 82 -3.90 -7.97 -0.44
C ILE A 82 -3.36 -9.13 -1.27
N GLU A 83 -2.09 -9.10 -1.63
CA GLU A 83 -1.42 -10.13 -2.44
C GLU A 83 -0.99 -11.34 -1.62
N GLY A 84 -0.96 -11.22 -0.29
CA GLY A 84 -0.45 -12.25 0.62
C GLY A 84 1.07 -12.39 0.59
N ASP A 85 1.78 -11.37 0.09
CA ASP A 85 3.23 -11.29 0.10
C ASP A 85 3.72 -10.81 1.47
N VAL A 86 3.59 -11.71 2.43
CA VAL A 86 3.79 -11.48 3.86
C VAL A 86 4.66 -12.57 4.48
N ALA A 87 5.46 -12.19 5.47
CA ALA A 87 6.28 -13.13 6.22
C ALA A 87 5.44 -13.92 7.25
N ASN A 88 5.87 -15.15 7.54
CA ASN A 88 5.34 -15.94 8.64
C ASN A 88 5.83 -15.37 9.97
N VAL A 89 4.94 -15.22 10.94
CA VAL A 89 5.20 -14.51 12.20
C VAL A 89 5.30 -15.47 13.37
N GLY A 90 6.38 -15.37 14.15
CA GLY A 90 6.50 -15.96 15.46
C GLY A 90 6.06 -14.99 16.55
N VAL A 91 5.06 -15.33 17.33
CA VAL A 91 4.57 -14.51 18.44
C VAL A 91 5.08 -15.06 19.76
N ILE A 92 5.77 -14.22 20.52
CA ILE A 92 6.19 -14.49 21.91
C ILE A 92 5.30 -13.65 22.81
N GLY A 93 4.33 -14.31 23.46
CA GLY A 93 3.53 -13.71 24.50
C GLY A 93 4.28 -13.70 25.82
N VAL A 94 4.20 -12.62 26.59
CA VAL A 94 4.77 -12.50 27.93
C VAL A 94 3.68 -12.09 28.92
N GLY A 95 3.73 -12.62 30.12
CA GLY A 95 2.81 -12.25 31.18
C GLY A 95 3.11 -12.93 32.52
N PRO A 96 2.40 -12.51 33.57
CA PRO A 96 2.70 -12.94 34.94
C PRO A 96 2.37 -14.41 35.15
N LYS A 97 2.82 -14.96 36.29
CA LYS A 97 2.46 -16.30 36.73
C LYS A 97 1.01 -16.40 37.17
N GLY A 98 0.46 -17.61 37.17
CA GLY A 98 -0.88 -17.91 37.66
C GLY A 98 -2.00 -17.52 36.69
N VAL A 99 -3.15 -17.08 37.21
CA VAL A 99 -4.36 -16.81 36.44
C VAL A 99 -4.14 -15.69 35.41
N GLY A 100 -3.42 -14.62 35.77
CA GLY A 100 -3.08 -13.53 34.85
C GLY A 100 -2.28 -14.01 33.66
N GLY A 101 -1.30 -14.89 33.88
CA GLY A 101 -0.50 -15.49 32.81
C GLY A 101 -1.32 -16.42 31.92
N TRP A 102 -2.25 -17.19 32.47
CA TRP A 102 -3.15 -18.00 31.66
C TRP A 102 -4.02 -17.15 30.74
N ILE A 103 -4.56 -16.03 31.25
CA ILE A 103 -5.32 -15.07 30.44
C ILE A 103 -4.43 -14.44 29.36
N ALA A 104 -3.23 -13.98 29.72
CA ALA A 104 -2.29 -13.38 28.77
C ALA A 104 -1.89 -14.36 27.67
N LYS A 105 -1.61 -15.63 28.04
CA LYS A 105 -1.34 -16.71 27.09
C LYS A 105 -2.49 -16.92 26.12
N ALA A 106 -3.73 -16.96 26.61
CA ALA A 106 -4.92 -17.09 25.75
C ALA A 106 -5.09 -15.88 24.81
N GLN A 107 -4.78 -14.68 25.29
CA GLN A 107 -4.90 -13.44 24.51
C GLN A 107 -3.80 -13.24 23.46
N THR A 108 -2.62 -13.82 23.66
CA THR A 108 -1.49 -13.77 22.72
C THR A 108 -1.41 -14.98 21.81
N ASN A 109 -2.18 -16.05 22.08
CA ASN A 109 -2.27 -17.23 21.24
C ASN A 109 -3.16 -16.94 20.01
N MET A 110 -2.56 -16.37 18.99
CA MET A 110 -3.21 -15.90 17.78
C MET A 110 -3.43 -17.06 16.78
N LYS A 111 -4.61 -17.10 16.17
CA LYS A 111 -4.86 -17.90 14.95
C LYS A 111 -4.32 -17.15 13.74
N ASP A 112 -4.03 -17.91 12.67
CA ASP A 112 -3.69 -17.34 11.36
C ASP A 112 -4.70 -16.25 10.96
N ILE A 113 -4.18 -15.14 10.43
CA ILE A 113 -5.02 -14.03 9.99
C ILE A 113 -5.38 -14.25 8.53
N ASN A 114 -6.66 -14.46 8.26
CA ASN A 114 -7.16 -14.62 6.90
C ASN A 114 -7.20 -13.26 6.19
N LEU A 115 -6.49 -13.13 5.07
CA LEU A 115 -6.44 -11.92 4.24
C LEU A 115 -7.44 -11.96 3.07
N GLY A 116 -8.21 -13.02 2.96
CA GLY A 116 -9.13 -13.27 1.84
C GLY A 116 -8.48 -14.06 0.70
N SER A 117 -9.30 -14.62 -0.18
CA SER A 117 -8.87 -15.37 -1.37
C SER A 117 -7.85 -16.48 -1.08
N GLY A 118 -7.99 -17.17 0.07
CA GLY A 118 -7.08 -18.25 0.48
C GLY A 118 -5.72 -17.82 1.01
N ARG A 119 -5.50 -16.53 1.24
CA ARG A 119 -4.25 -15.95 1.71
C ARG A 119 -4.28 -15.74 3.22
N PHE A 120 -3.15 -15.97 3.88
CA PHE A 120 -3.06 -15.91 5.34
C PHE A 120 -1.72 -15.36 5.80
N ILE A 121 -1.74 -14.58 6.89
CA ILE A 121 -0.54 -14.41 7.71
C ILE A 121 -0.48 -15.62 8.63
N ARG A 122 0.52 -16.45 8.48
CA ARG A 122 0.73 -17.65 9.30
C ARG A 122 1.36 -17.28 10.63
N LEU A 123 0.77 -17.76 11.72
CA LEU A 123 1.21 -17.41 13.08
C LEU A 123 1.66 -18.65 13.84
N LYS A 124 2.79 -18.54 14.50
CA LYS A 124 3.32 -19.52 15.46
C LYS A 124 3.45 -18.86 16.81
N ASN A 125 2.95 -19.48 17.86
CA ASN A 125 2.86 -18.83 19.16
C ASN A 125 3.68 -19.58 20.22
N ARG A 126 4.36 -18.82 21.07
CA ARG A 126 5.00 -19.27 22.30
C ARG A 126 4.64 -18.30 23.41
N PHE A 127 4.73 -18.77 24.64
CA PHE A 127 4.46 -17.95 25.84
C PHE A 127 5.55 -18.15 26.87
N ILE A 128 6.04 -17.05 27.42
CA ILE A 128 7.05 -17.04 28.50
C ILE A 128 6.42 -16.32 29.71
N CYS A 129 6.59 -16.92 30.88
CA CYS A 129 6.26 -16.22 32.12
C CYS A 129 7.37 -15.21 32.40
N ASP A 130 6.99 -13.97 32.76
CA ASP A 130 7.92 -12.86 33.01
C ASP A 130 8.97 -13.19 34.07
N GLU A 131 8.59 -13.87 35.16
CA GLU A 131 9.51 -14.35 36.21
C GLU A 131 10.63 -15.27 35.68
N ASN A 132 10.41 -15.93 34.53
CA ASN A 132 11.36 -16.88 33.94
C ASN A 132 12.11 -16.26 32.75
N LEU A 133 11.86 -15.00 32.45
CA LEU A 133 12.44 -14.36 31.27
C LEU A 133 13.97 -14.28 31.45
N SER A 134 14.68 -14.83 30.46
CA SER A 134 16.13 -14.76 30.37
C SER A 134 16.55 -14.79 28.90
N ASP A 135 17.70 -14.21 28.58
CA ASP A 135 18.23 -14.16 27.21
C ASP A 135 18.35 -15.55 26.59
N GLN A 136 18.75 -16.55 27.39
CA GLN A 136 18.84 -17.93 26.91
C GLN A 136 17.47 -18.51 26.56
N LEU A 137 16.46 -18.35 27.44
CA LEU A 137 15.11 -18.84 27.16
C LEU A 137 14.48 -18.15 25.96
N VAL A 138 14.68 -16.84 25.81
CA VAL A 138 14.22 -16.08 24.65
C VAL A 138 14.90 -16.60 23.37
N THR A 139 16.22 -16.78 23.39
CA THR A 139 16.97 -17.31 22.26
C THR A 139 16.46 -18.69 21.83
N ASP A 140 16.26 -19.61 22.77
CA ASP A 140 15.76 -20.96 22.49
C ASP A 140 14.31 -20.94 21.98
N THR A 141 13.49 -20.03 22.51
CA THR A 141 12.12 -19.81 22.05
C THR A 141 12.09 -19.30 20.61
N ILE A 142 12.96 -18.34 20.26
CA ILE A 142 13.09 -17.82 18.90
C ILE A 142 13.55 -18.93 17.94
N LYS A 143 14.57 -19.71 18.32
CA LYS A 143 15.02 -20.87 17.52
C LYS A 143 13.89 -21.86 17.26
N SER A 144 13.10 -22.16 18.29
CA SER A 144 11.92 -23.03 18.15
C SER A 144 10.88 -22.47 17.17
N LEU A 145 10.59 -21.15 17.23
CA LEU A 145 9.66 -20.50 16.30
C LEU A 145 10.18 -20.50 14.86
N VAL A 146 11.48 -20.25 14.67
CA VAL A 146 12.13 -20.31 13.36
C VAL A 146 12.09 -21.74 12.80
N GLY A 147 12.34 -22.74 13.66
CA GLY A 147 12.19 -24.16 13.30
C GLY A 147 10.77 -24.53 12.84
N ASP A 148 9.74 -23.84 13.34
CA ASP A 148 8.34 -23.99 12.92
C ASP A 148 7.98 -23.13 11.69
N GLY A 149 8.97 -22.42 11.12
CA GLY A 149 8.83 -21.64 9.89
C GLY A 149 8.54 -20.15 10.10
N ALA A 150 8.70 -19.61 11.31
CA ALA A 150 8.61 -18.15 11.51
C ALA A 150 9.81 -17.45 10.85
N GLN A 151 9.54 -16.32 10.21
CA GLN A 151 10.53 -15.49 9.51
C GLN A 151 10.76 -14.15 10.22
N VAL A 152 9.81 -13.73 11.03
CA VAL A 152 9.85 -12.50 11.81
C VAL A 152 9.28 -12.75 13.20
N ILE A 153 9.65 -11.93 14.17
CA ILE A 153 9.26 -12.10 15.58
C ILE A 153 8.38 -10.94 16.04
N VAL A 154 7.38 -11.25 16.86
CA VAL A 154 6.57 -10.30 17.61
C VAL A 154 6.72 -10.61 19.11
N ALA A 155 7.09 -9.62 19.89
CA ALA A 155 6.99 -9.64 21.33
C ALA A 155 5.73 -8.91 21.77
N SER A 156 4.92 -9.52 22.64
CA SER A 156 3.69 -8.91 23.13
C SER A 156 3.43 -9.31 24.58
N GLU A 157 3.45 -8.32 25.47
CA GLU A 157 3.34 -8.49 26.92
C GLU A 157 2.04 -7.90 27.46
N SER A 158 1.45 -8.57 28.48
CA SER A 158 0.43 -7.95 29.31
C SER A 158 1.03 -6.74 30.01
N TYR A 159 0.34 -5.60 29.94
CA TYR A 159 0.83 -4.31 30.46
C TYR A 159 2.09 -3.74 29.81
N GLY A 160 2.59 -4.32 28.71
CA GLY A 160 3.75 -3.81 27.98
C GLY A 160 3.60 -2.37 27.46
N VAL A 161 2.40 -1.76 27.57
CA VAL A 161 2.18 -0.32 27.30
C VAL A 161 2.69 0.57 28.42
N ASP A 162 2.77 0.03 29.64
CA ASP A 162 3.26 0.72 30.84
C ASP A 162 4.77 0.55 30.96
N ASP A 163 5.27 -0.65 30.63
CA ASP A 163 6.70 -0.98 30.59
C ASP A 163 7.00 -1.86 29.37
N MET A 164 7.87 -1.38 28.50
CA MET A 164 8.24 -2.06 27.25
C MET A 164 9.55 -2.84 27.33
N GLU A 165 10.20 -2.90 28.48
CA GLU A 165 11.57 -3.43 28.61
C GLU A 165 11.65 -4.87 28.10
N ASN A 166 10.73 -5.73 28.50
CA ASN A 166 10.69 -7.14 28.06
C ASN A 166 10.42 -7.28 26.56
N GLU A 167 9.45 -6.54 26.02
CA GLU A 167 9.16 -6.58 24.57
C GLU A 167 10.36 -6.11 23.74
N THR A 168 11.00 -5.01 24.15
CA THR A 168 12.17 -4.45 23.45
C THR A 168 13.40 -5.34 23.61
N GLY A 169 13.60 -5.95 24.77
CA GLY A 169 14.67 -6.92 25.02
C GLY A 169 14.55 -8.15 24.11
N ILE A 170 13.36 -8.73 24.00
CA ILE A 170 13.07 -9.86 23.09
C ILE A 170 13.34 -9.45 21.63
N CYS A 171 12.88 -8.26 21.23
CA CYS A 171 13.12 -7.77 19.87
C CYS A 171 14.60 -7.53 19.58
N LYS A 172 15.39 -7.08 20.57
CA LYS A 172 16.84 -6.93 20.43
C LYS A 172 17.51 -8.29 20.20
N ILE A 173 17.20 -9.30 21.00
CA ILE A 173 17.74 -10.65 20.83
C ILE A 173 17.39 -11.20 19.44
N ALA A 174 16.15 -11.03 18.97
CA ALA A 174 15.74 -11.45 17.64
C ALA A 174 16.58 -10.76 16.53
N LYS A 175 16.81 -9.46 16.65
CA LYS A 175 17.63 -8.68 15.70
C LYS A 175 19.10 -9.09 15.72
N ASP A 176 19.65 -9.36 16.90
CA ASP A 176 21.02 -9.87 17.06
C ASP A 176 21.17 -11.28 16.42
N MET A 177 20.08 -12.04 16.30
CA MET A 177 19.99 -13.30 15.56
C MET A 177 19.72 -13.11 14.03
N GLY A 178 19.64 -11.88 13.54
CA GLY A 178 19.40 -11.57 12.12
C GLY A 178 17.94 -11.64 11.69
N LEU A 179 16.99 -11.55 12.64
CA LEU A 179 15.55 -11.57 12.35
C LEU A 179 14.95 -10.17 12.56
N GLU A 180 14.01 -9.82 11.69
CA GLU A 180 13.19 -8.64 11.95
C GLU A 180 12.21 -8.89 13.09
N ALA A 181 12.00 -7.87 13.93
CA ALA A 181 11.15 -8.00 15.11
C ALA A 181 10.35 -6.75 15.41
N THR A 182 9.17 -6.94 15.98
CA THR A 182 8.22 -5.90 16.38
C THR A 182 7.81 -6.06 17.85
N ALA A 183 8.03 -5.02 18.65
CA ALA A 183 7.44 -4.89 19.98
C ALA A 183 5.99 -4.37 19.84
N ALA A 184 5.02 -5.08 20.40
CA ALA A 184 3.61 -4.75 20.21
C ALA A 184 3.26 -3.36 20.76
N SER A 185 3.88 -2.97 21.88
CA SER A 185 3.67 -1.68 22.52
C SER A 185 4.36 -0.51 21.81
N GLU A 186 5.33 -0.77 20.88
CA GLU A 186 5.85 0.26 19.99
C GLU A 186 4.86 0.63 18.88
N ILE A 187 4.03 -0.33 18.42
CA ILE A 187 3.05 -0.07 17.37
C ILE A 187 1.91 0.79 17.88
N THR A 188 1.43 0.49 19.09
CA THR A 188 0.36 1.23 19.73
C THR A 188 0.48 1.19 21.25
N LYS A 189 0.25 2.33 21.89
CA LYS A 189 0.21 2.48 23.34
C LYS A 189 -1.19 2.19 23.93
N LEU A 190 -2.05 1.51 23.17
CA LEU A 190 -3.41 1.22 23.61
C LEU A 190 -3.49 -0.13 24.33
N TYR A 191 -4.28 -0.19 25.40
CA TYR A 191 -4.62 -1.45 26.06
C TYR A 191 -5.45 -2.36 25.15
N GLY A 192 -5.58 -3.62 25.53
CA GLY A 192 -6.26 -4.65 24.76
C GLY A 192 -5.26 -5.57 24.06
N LEU A 193 -4.66 -6.47 24.86
CA LEU A 193 -3.55 -7.33 24.48
C LEU A 193 -3.78 -8.07 23.15
N THR A 194 -4.93 -8.73 22.98
CA THR A 194 -5.25 -9.48 21.75
C THR A 194 -5.21 -8.60 20.48
N ARG A 195 -5.80 -7.40 20.57
CA ARG A 195 -5.86 -6.49 19.43
C ARG A 195 -4.49 -5.87 19.14
N ARG A 196 -3.72 -5.54 20.19
CA ARG A 196 -2.35 -5.03 20.08
C ARG A 196 -1.44 -6.09 19.47
N THR A 197 -1.46 -7.34 19.96
CA THR A 197 -0.70 -8.46 19.40
C THR A 197 -1.00 -8.68 17.93
N ARG A 198 -2.29 -8.65 17.55
CA ARG A 198 -2.71 -8.78 16.15
C ARG A 198 -2.17 -7.64 15.29
N THR A 199 -2.25 -6.41 15.77
CA THR A 199 -1.72 -5.24 15.04
C THR A 199 -0.21 -5.36 14.84
N ALA A 200 0.52 -5.81 15.85
CA ALA A 200 1.95 -6.07 15.77
C ALA A 200 2.28 -7.22 14.81
N ALA A 201 1.48 -8.28 14.78
CA ALA A 201 1.67 -9.39 13.85
C ALA A 201 1.48 -8.95 12.39
N ILE A 202 0.50 -8.11 12.12
CA ILE A 202 0.31 -7.52 10.79
C ILE A 202 1.51 -6.64 10.42
N ASN A 203 2.01 -5.80 11.35
CA ASN A 203 3.20 -4.98 11.13
C ASN A 203 4.42 -5.85 10.79
N ALA A 204 4.70 -6.83 11.63
CA ALA A 204 5.86 -7.71 11.45
C ALA A 204 5.80 -8.47 10.12
N SER A 205 4.62 -8.91 9.68
CA SER A 205 4.46 -9.69 8.46
C SER A 205 4.86 -8.94 7.19
N ILE A 206 4.73 -7.61 7.15
CA ILE A 206 5.10 -6.78 6.00
C ILE A 206 6.48 -6.13 6.16
N LEU A 207 7.08 -6.21 7.34
CA LEU A 207 8.31 -5.49 7.69
C LEU A 207 9.47 -5.77 6.72
N PRO A 208 9.82 -7.03 6.37
CA PRO A 208 10.95 -7.29 5.47
C PRO A 208 10.80 -6.64 4.10
N LYS A 209 9.61 -6.73 3.50
CA LYS A 209 9.31 -6.12 2.20
C LYS A 209 9.40 -4.61 2.26
N MET A 210 8.83 -4.01 3.29
CA MET A 210 8.81 -2.55 3.45
C MET A 210 10.19 -1.97 3.75
N LEU A 211 11.04 -2.69 4.51
CA LEU A 211 12.42 -2.30 4.77
C LEU A 211 13.27 -2.23 3.49
N ASN A 212 13.15 -3.24 2.61
CA ASN A 212 13.87 -3.24 1.35
C ASN A 212 13.53 -2.00 0.50
N THR A 213 12.26 -1.71 0.36
CA THR A 213 11.82 -0.52 -0.38
C THR A 213 12.24 0.79 0.28
N ALA A 214 12.08 0.89 1.60
CA ALA A 214 12.47 2.07 2.34
C ALA A 214 13.96 2.39 2.17
N ASN A 215 14.81 1.38 2.32
CA ASN A 215 16.26 1.53 2.17
C ASN A 215 16.64 1.94 0.73
N SER A 216 16.07 1.30 -0.28
CA SER A 216 16.32 1.64 -1.68
C SER A 216 15.85 3.05 -2.02
N THR A 217 14.67 3.45 -1.56
CA THR A 217 14.13 4.80 -1.80
C THR A 217 14.96 5.87 -1.10
N GLU A 218 15.30 5.67 0.17
CA GLU A 218 16.12 6.61 0.94
C GLU A 218 17.50 6.81 0.30
N GLN A 219 18.19 5.72 -0.05
CA GLN A 219 19.49 5.77 -0.71
C GLN A 219 19.42 6.53 -2.04
N SER A 220 18.37 6.33 -2.78
CA SER A 220 18.19 6.91 -4.09
C SER A 220 17.89 8.41 -4.04
N VAL A 221 17.07 8.85 -3.10
CA VAL A 221 16.80 10.28 -2.87
C VAL A 221 18.09 10.99 -2.44
N LYS A 222 18.87 10.38 -1.54
CA LYS A 222 20.19 10.90 -1.16
C LYS A 222 21.17 10.98 -2.34
N SER A 223 21.19 9.94 -3.19
CA SER A 223 22.04 9.91 -4.39
C SER A 223 21.65 10.97 -5.43
N ALA A 224 20.42 11.45 -5.40
CA ALA A 224 19.95 12.57 -6.23
C ALA A 224 20.38 13.96 -5.70
N GLY A 225 21.18 14.02 -4.63
CA GLY A 225 21.71 15.25 -4.05
C GLY A 225 20.76 15.98 -3.11
N VAL A 226 19.72 15.29 -2.61
CA VAL A 226 18.77 15.84 -1.64
C VAL A 226 19.20 15.44 -0.23
N GLU A 227 19.44 16.43 0.61
CA GLU A 227 19.95 16.25 1.98
C GLU A 227 18.84 16.22 3.04
N VAL A 228 17.61 16.63 2.68
CA VAL A 228 16.51 16.65 3.63
C VAL A 228 15.98 15.24 3.91
N PRO A 229 15.45 14.98 5.13
CA PRO A 229 14.85 13.70 5.47
C PRO A 229 13.68 13.36 4.55
N LEU A 230 13.63 12.11 4.11
CA LEU A 230 12.46 11.59 3.39
C LEU A 230 11.33 11.33 4.36
N MET A 231 10.22 12.04 4.16
CA MET A 231 8.99 11.86 4.92
C MET A 231 8.08 10.86 4.24
N ILE A 232 7.41 10.04 5.01
CA ILE A 232 6.47 9.04 4.50
C ILE A 232 5.07 9.40 4.96
N MET A 233 4.13 9.38 4.01
CA MET A 233 2.72 9.63 4.31
C MET A 233 2.11 8.46 5.10
N ARG A 234 1.32 8.79 6.12
CA ARG A 234 0.57 7.83 6.92
C ARG A 234 -0.85 7.70 6.40
N GLY A 235 -1.48 6.58 6.71
CA GLY A 235 -2.89 6.34 6.35
C GLY A 235 -3.88 7.27 7.03
N ASP A 236 -3.52 7.91 8.13
CA ASP A 236 -4.33 8.91 8.84
C ASP A 236 -4.16 10.35 8.32
N GLY A 237 -3.40 10.53 7.24
CA GLY A 237 -3.13 11.86 6.66
C GLY A 237 -1.94 12.60 7.26
N GLY A 238 -1.31 12.07 8.30
CA GLY A 238 -0.06 12.59 8.85
C GLY A 238 1.17 12.15 8.03
N VAL A 239 2.32 12.66 8.42
CA VAL A 239 3.63 12.23 7.89
C VAL A 239 4.52 11.73 9.01
N MET A 240 5.47 10.87 8.69
CA MET A 240 6.51 10.38 9.60
C MET A 240 7.83 10.28 8.86
N GLU A 241 8.93 10.35 9.57
CA GLU A 241 10.24 10.08 8.99
C GLU A 241 10.38 8.64 8.54
N ILE A 242 11.20 8.40 7.53
CA ILE A 242 11.42 7.04 7.00
C ILE A 242 11.99 6.10 8.07
N SER A 243 12.75 6.61 9.03
CA SER A 243 13.25 5.86 10.19
C SER A 243 12.12 5.26 11.05
N GLU A 244 11.02 6.00 11.22
CA GLU A 244 9.83 5.52 11.93
C GLU A 244 9.00 4.55 11.07
N MET A 245 8.94 4.77 9.77
CA MET A 245 8.30 3.84 8.84
C MET A 245 8.99 2.48 8.84
N LYS A 246 10.32 2.44 8.97
CA LYS A 246 11.09 1.19 9.08
C LYS A 246 10.73 0.36 10.32
N LYS A 247 10.21 0.96 11.38
CA LYS A 247 9.71 0.27 12.58
C LYS A 247 8.23 -0.09 12.45
N ARG A 248 7.44 0.84 11.90
CA ARG A 248 5.98 0.78 11.87
C ARG A 248 5.42 0.95 10.45
N PRO A 249 5.83 0.09 9.48
CA PRO A 249 5.36 0.21 8.09
C PRO A 249 3.85 0.09 7.94
N VAL A 250 3.17 -0.58 8.86
CA VAL A 250 1.72 -0.72 8.87
C VAL A 250 0.98 0.64 8.91
N LEU A 251 1.61 1.70 9.43
CA LEU A 251 1.03 3.04 9.45
C LEU A 251 0.94 3.68 8.05
N THR A 252 1.60 3.11 7.04
CA THR A 252 1.50 3.57 5.64
C THR A 252 0.32 2.96 4.88
N MET A 253 -0.45 2.07 5.52
CA MET A 253 -1.65 1.53 4.89
C MET A 253 -2.61 2.66 4.51
N LEU A 254 -3.12 2.60 3.27
CA LEU A 254 -4.00 3.63 2.70
C LEU A 254 -3.38 5.03 2.59
N SER A 255 -2.04 5.15 2.60
CA SER A 255 -1.36 6.44 2.51
C SER A 255 -1.56 7.16 1.15
N GLY A 256 -1.75 6.43 0.05
CA GLY A 256 -2.11 7.01 -1.25
C GLY A 256 -3.45 7.76 -1.20
N PRO A 257 -4.56 7.08 -0.88
CA PRO A 257 -5.84 7.74 -0.64
C PRO A 257 -5.76 8.89 0.38
N ALA A 258 -5.00 8.72 1.46
CA ALA A 258 -4.82 9.76 2.47
C ALA A 258 -4.15 11.02 1.88
N ALA A 259 -3.12 10.84 1.05
CA ALA A 259 -2.44 11.94 0.36
C ALA A 259 -3.40 12.71 -0.56
N SER A 260 -4.25 12.00 -1.31
CA SER A 260 -5.24 12.60 -2.20
C SER A 260 -6.28 13.44 -1.44
N VAL A 261 -6.75 12.93 -0.28
CA VAL A 261 -7.69 13.68 0.58
C VAL A 261 -7.04 14.94 1.14
N MET A 262 -5.84 14.81 1.71
CA MET A 262 -5.13 15.94 2.29
C MET A 262 -4.79 17.00 1.23
N GLY A 263 -4.39 16.58 0.03
CA GLY A 263 -4.20 17.46 -1.12
C GLY A 263 -5.48 18.20 -1.52
N SER A 264 -6.60 17.49 -1.59
CA SER A 264 -7.91 18.09 -1.91
C SER A 264 -8.36 19.10 -0.88
N LEU A 265 -8.18 18.82 0.42
CA LEU A 265 -8.49 19.76 1.50
C LEU A 265 -7.66 21.03 1.40
N MET A 266 -6.37 20.92 1.13
CA MET A 266 -5.47 22.07 0.99
C MET A 266 -5.84 22.95 -0.20
N TYR A 267 -6.21 22.35 -1.34
CA TYR A 267 -6.54 23.08 -2.57
C TYR A 267 -7.96 23.65 -2.55
N LEU A 268 -8.96 22.83 -2.17
CA LEU A 268 -10.36 23.20 -2.27
C LEU A 268 -10.85 23.98 -1.05
N ARG A 269 -10.16 23.89 0.09
CA ARG A 269 -10.57 24.45 1.38
C ARG A 269 -12.03 24.12 1.75
N ALA A 270 -12.47 22.92 1.29
CA ALA A 270 -13.84 22.47 1.52
C ALA A 270 -14.04 22.10 2.99
N SER A 271 -15.08 22.65 3.61
CA SER A 271 -15.41 22.32 5.00
C SER A 271 -16.27 21.05 5.11
N ASN A 272 -17.14 20.81 4.14
CA ASN A 272 -18.01 19.62 4.11
C ASN A 272 -18.15 19.11 2.68
N GLY A 273 -18.07 17.80 2.49
CA GLY A 273 -18.23 17.20 1.16
C GLY A 273 -17.87 15.72 1.11
N VAL A 274 -18.09 15.16 -0.06
CA VAL A 274 -17.65 13.83 -0.43
C VAL A 274 -16.58 13.98 -1.49
N TYR A 275 -15.44 13.34 -1.32
CA TYR A 275 -14.42 13.29 -2.35
C TYR A 275 -14.42 11.95 -3.05
N PHE A 276 -14.06 11.97 -4.33
CA PHE A 276 -13.87 10.80 -5.17
C PHE A 276 -12.49 10.89 -5.82
N GLU A 277 -11.71 9.82 -5.71
CA GLU A 277 -10.49 9.63 -6.46
C GLU A 277 -10.66 8.43 -7.38
N VAL A 278 -10.80 8.68 -8.67
CA VAL A 278 -10.96 7.62 -9.67
C VAL A 278 -9.61 7.35 -10.32
N GLY A 279 -9.04 6.20 -10.01
CA GLY A 279 -7.76 5.74 -10.57
C GLY A 279 -7.94 4.84 -11.80
N GLY A 280 -6.90 4.06 -12.10
CA GLY A 280 -6.95 3.02 -13.14
C GLY A 280 -7.61 1.72 -12.65
N THR A 281 -7.49 1.40 -11.36
CA THR A 281 -7.90 0.10 -10.79
C THR A 281 -9.01 0.26 -9.76
N THR A 282 -8.98 1.31 -8.96
CA THR A 282 -9.89 1.53 -7.83
C THR A 282 -10.42 2.96 -7.81
N THR A 283 -11.60 3.12 -7.23
CA THR A 283 -12.16 4.42 -6.83
C THR A 283 -12.18 4.50 -5.32
N ASN A 284 -11.55 5.53 -4.78
CA ASN A 284 -11.54 5.85 -3.36
C ASN A 284 -12.59 6.91 -3.08
N ILE A 285 -13.42 6.69 -2.05
CA ILE A 285 -14.50 7.58 -1.65
C ILE A 285 -14.36 7.88 -0.17
N GLY A 286 -14.39 9.16 0.19
CA GLY A 286 -14.37 9.56 1.59
C GLY A 286 -15.19 10.81 1.87
N VAL A 287 -15.43 11.05 3.15
CA VAL A 287 -16.24 12.16 3.63
C VAL A 287 -15.36 13.15 4.38
N ILE A 288 -15.54 14.41 4.07
CA ILE A 288 -14.97 15.56 4.78
C ILE A 288 -16.08 16.20 5.58
N LYS A 289 -15.89 16.37 6.87
CA LYS A 289 -16.82 17.03 7.77
C LYS A 289 -16.07 18.05 8.62
N ASP A 290 -16.58 19.28 8.67
CA ASP A 290 -15.98 20.39 9.44
C ASP A 290 -14.48 20.60 9.14
N GLY A 291 -14.11 20.51 7.85
CA GLY A 291 -12.74 20.67 7.37
C GLY A 291 -11.81 19.51 7.74
N ARG A 292 -12.33 18.36 8.17
CA ARG A 292 -11.55 17.19 8.57
C ARG A 292 -12.07 15.93 7.88
N PRO A 293 -11.18 15.06 7.41
CA PRO A 293 -11.58 13.74 6.95
C PRO A 293 -11.94 12.86 8.16
N ALA A 294 -12.87 11.95 7.97
CA ALA A 294 -13.17 10.94 8.97
C ALA A 294 -11.98 9.99 9.16
N ILE A 295 -11.71 9.64 10.41
CA ILE A 295 -10.65 8.69 10.78
C ILE A 295 -11.29 7.54 11.54
N ASP A 296 -10.93 6.31 11.19
CA ASP A 296 -11.31 5.11 11.95
C ASP A 296 -10.13 4.12 11.99
N TYR A 297 -10.29 3.06 12.76
CA TYR A 297 -9.32 1.97 12.79
C TYR A 297 -9.49 1.03 11.60
N SER A 298 -8.40 0.78 10.90
CA SER A 298 -8.37 -0.12 9.75
C SER A 298 -8.78 -1.55 10.12
N ASN A 299 -9.48 -2.20 9.19
CA ASN A 299 -9.77 -3.63 9.24
C ASN A 299 -8.81 -4.40 8.32
N VAL A 300 -8.21 -5.46 8.85
CA VAL A 300 -7.37 -6.39 8.08
C VAL A 300 -7.87 -7.81 8.32
N GLY A 301 -8.21 -8.52 7.26
CA GLY A 301 -8.73 -9.87 7.35
C GLY A 301 -10.02 -9.98 8.19
N GLY A 302 -10.89 -8.97 8.14
CA GLY A 302 -12.12 -8.92 8.95
C GLY A 302 -11.88 -8.55 10.43
N HIS A 303 -10.65 -8.25 10.82
CA HIS A 303 -10.31 -7.90 12.19
C HIS A 303 -9.95 -6.43 12.33
N ARG A 304 -10.60 -5.75 13.26
CA ARG A 304 -10.27 -4.36 13.62
C ARG A 304 -8.89 -4.30 14.28
N THR A 305 -8.04 -3.39 13.80
CA THR A 305 -6.68 -3.15 14.30
C THR A 305 -6.61 -1.88 15.15
N TYR A 306 -5.43 -1.55 15.68
CA TYR A 306 -5.13 -0.24 16.27
C TYR A 306 -4.41 0.71 15.29
N ILE A 307 -4.55 0.47 14.00
CA ILE A 307 -3.99 1.32 12.95
C ILE A 307 -5.05 2.34 12.56
N SER A 308 -4.82 3.60 12.90
CA SER A 308 -5.67 4.69 12.45
C SER A 308 -5.42 4.97 10.96
N SER A 309 -6.49 5.07 10.20
CA SER A 309 -6.47 5.49 8.79
C SER A 309 -7.67 6.39 8.51
N LEU A 310 -7.60 7.13 7.41
CA LEU A 310 -8.79 7.80 6.91
C LEU A 310 -9.88 6.78 6.62
N ASP A 311 -11.12 7.11 6.95
CA ASP A 311 -12.29 6.30 6.59
C ASP A 311 -12.59 6.47 5.09
N VAL A 312 -11.88 5.66 4.31
CA VAL A 312 -11.97 5.65 2.86
C VAL A 312 -12.57 4.33 2.41
N ARG A 313 -13.65 4.41 1.66
CA ARG A 313 -14.22 3.24 0.97
C ARG A 313 -13.54 3.06 -0.37
N VAL A 314 -13.00 1.88 -0.59
CA VAL A 314 -12.34 1.51 -1.83
C VAL A 314 -13.28 0.63 -2.65
N LEU A 315 -13.62 1.09 -3.85
CA LEU A 315 -14.41 0.32 -4.81
C LEU A 315 -13.49 -0.22 -5.90
N GLY A 316 -13.66 -1.49 -6.27
CA GLY A 316 -12.94 -2.14 -7.37
C GLY A 316 -13.44 -1.72 -8.76
N VAL A 317 -13.90 -0.48 -8.91
CA VAL A 317 -14.39 0.06 -10.19
C VAL A 317 -13.65 1.36 -10.48
N ALA A 318 -13.02 1.43 -11.66
CA ALA A 318 -12.26 2.60 -12.12
C ALA A 318 -12.07 2.59 -13.64
N GLY A 319 -11.20 3.43 -14.18
CA GLY A 319 -10.99 3.57 -15.62
C GLY A 319 -10.60 2.27 -16.33
N GLY A 320 -9.77 1.45 -15.69
CA GLY A 320 -9.30 0.17 -16.24
C GLY A 320 -10.19 -1.04 -15.91
N SER A 321 -11.32 -0.86 -15.25
CA SER A 321 -12.21 -1.97 -14.91
C SER A 321 -12.78 -2.62 -16.16
N MET A 322 -12.64 -3.94 -16.22
CA MET A 322 -13.09 -4.76 -17.35
C MET A 322 -14.59 -5.00 -17.28
N VAL A 323 -15.22 -5.02 -18.43
CA VAL A 323 -16.66 -5.25 -18.58
C VAL A 323 -16.98 -6.75 -18.47
N ARG A 324 -18.04 -7.06 -17.76
CA ARG A 324 -18.66 -8.38 -17.70
C ARG A 324 -20.01 -8.35 -18.42
N ALA A 325 -20.24 -9.28 -19.32
CA ALA A 325 -21.45 -9.31 -20.12
C ALA A 325 -21.88 -10.74 -20.47
N ASP A 326 -23.10 -10.87 -20.94
CA ASP A 326 -23.61 -12.07 -21.61
C ASP A 326 -24.51 -11.70 -22.78
N LYS A 327 -25.27 -12.66 -23.31
CA LYS A 327 -26.19 -12.44 -24.44
C LYS A 327 -27.30 -11.41 -24.14
N SER A 328 -27.58 -11.12 -22.88
CA SER A 328 -28.59 -10.12 -22.47
C SER A 328 -28.02 -8.71 -22.33
N GLY A 329 -26.68 -8.54 -22.38
CA GLY A 329 -25.98 -7.26 -22.26
C GLY A 329 -24.94 -7.23 -21.15
N VAL A 330 -24.58 -6.00 -20.74
CA VAL A 330 -23.62 -5.77 -19.65
C VAL A 330 -24.24 -6.18 -18.32
N LYS A 331 -23.56 -7.06 -17.60
CA LYS A 331 -23.94 -7.51 -16.24
C LYS A 331 -23.33 -6.66 -15.14
N ASP A 332 -22.04 -6.36 -15.31
CA ASP A 332 -21.25 -5.73 -14.27
C ASP A 332 -19.98 -5.11 -14.86
N VAL A 333 -19.28 -4.27 -14.08
CA VAL A 333 -18.00 -3.68 -14.42
C VAL A 333 -17.04 -3.88 -13.25
N GLY A 334 -15.89 -4.48 -13.54
CA GLY A 334 -14.93 -4.86 -12.49
C GLY A 334 -15.34 -6.17 -11.77
N PRO A 335 -14.79 -6.44 -10.58
CA PRO A 335 -13.70 -5.69 -9.92
C PRO A 335 -12.33 -5.88 -10.58
N ARG A 336 -12.16 -6.77 -11.56
CA ARG A 336 -10.90 -7.00 -12.25
C ARG A 336 -10.60 -5.83 -13.18
N SER A 337 -9.36 -5.28 -13.08
CA SER A 337 -8.86 -4.28 -14.02
C SER A 337 -7.95 -4.92 -15.07
N ALA A 338 -7.94 -4.36 -16.27
CA ALA A 338 -7.10 -4.80 -17.36
C ALA A 338 -5.62 -4.84 -17.00
N HIS A 339 -5.14 -3.80 -16.30
CA HIS A 339 -3.75 -3.73 -15.84
C HIS A 339 -3.36 -4.92 -14.94
N ILE A 340 -4.16 -5.23 -13.92
CA ILE A 340 -3.91 -6.38 -13.02
C ILE A 340 -4.06 -7.71 -13.74
N ALA A 341 -4.90 -7.77 -14.77
CA ALA A 341 -5.04 -8.93 -15.63
C ALA A 341 -3.88 -9.09 -16.66
N GLY A 342 -2.98 -8.09 -16.76
CA GLY A 342 -1.90 -8.09 -17.74
C GLY A 342 -2.41 -7.93 -19.18
N MET A 343 -3.53 -7.21 -19.38
CA MET A 343 -4.18 -7.03 -20.67
C MET A 343 -4.11 -5.58 -21.15
N ASP A 344 -3.93 -5.41 -22.45
CA ASP A 344 -3.99 -4.12 -23.11
C ASP A 344 -5.44 -3.62 -23.20
N TYR A 345 -5.60 -2.31 -23.10
CA TYR A 345 -6.91 -1.67 -23.30
C TYR A 345 -7.18 -1.54 -24.80
N ALA A 346 -8.38 -1.89 -25.24
CA ALA A 346 -8.75 -1.77 -26.64
C ALA A 346 -8.60 -0.31 -27.16
N VAL A 347 -8.92 0.68 -26.33
CA VAL A 347 -8.80 2.11 -26.67
C VAL A 347 -7.37 2.58 -26.94
N PHE A 348 -6.36 1.91 -26.36
CA PHE A 348 -4.94 2.26 -26.55
C PHE A 348 -4.22 1.33 -27.52
N THR A 349 -4.93 0.38 -28.12
CA THR A 349 -4.38 -0.51 -29.16
C THR A 349 -4.41 0.23 -30.50
N PRO A 350 -3.30 0.30 -31.24
CA PRO A 350 -3.28 0.90 -32.59
C PRO A 350 -4.32 0.26 -33.51
N GLU A 351 -4.97 1.08 -34.33
CA GLU A 351 -6.07 0.61 -35.21
C GLU A 351 -5.57 -0.45 -36.20
N GLU A 352 -4.34 -0.32 -36.68
CA GLU A 352 -3.70 -1.27 -37.58
C GLU A 352 -3.46 -2.66 -36.98
N GLU A 353 -3.42 -2.75 -35.65
CA GLU A 353 -3.32 -4.04 -34.92
C GLU A 353 -4.70 -4.73 -34.77
N ILE A 354 -5.80 -3.98 -34.90
CA ILE A 354 -7.17 -4.48 -34.71
C ILE A 354 -7.68 -5.14 -35.99
N VAL A 355 -7.13 -6.30 -36.33
CA VAL A 355 -7.47 -7.05 -37.54
C VAL A 355 -8.35 -8.25 -37.20
N ASP A 356 -9.48 -8.41 -37.92
CA ASP A 356 -10.47 -9.49 -37.75
C ASP A 356 -10.89 -9.70 -36.28
N PRO A 357 -11.39 -8.62 -35.61
CA PRO A 357 -11.70 -8.67 -34.19
C PRO A 357 -12.89 -9.58 -33.89
N LYS A 358 -12.75 -10.43 -32.84
CA LYS A 358 -13.84 -11.32 -32.37
C LYS A 358 -14.08 -11.09 -30.90
N VAL A 359 -15.33 -10.91 -30.51
CA VAL A 359 -15.71 -10.84 -29.09
C VAL A 359 -15.62 -12.23 -28.48
N VAL A 360 -14.87 -12.33 -27.36
CA VAL A 360 -14.72 -13.56 -26.60
C VAL A 360 -15.01 -13.34 -25.13
N PHE A 361 -15.51 -14.38 -24.47
CA PHE A 361 -15.73 -14.40 -23.03
C PHE A 361 -14.67 -15.28 -22.38
N PHE A 362 -14.14 -14.86 -21.24
CA PHE A 362 -13.04 -15.58 -20.58
C PHE A 362 -12.93 -15.23 -19.10
N SER A 363 -12.14 -16.02 -18.37
CA SER A 363 -11.71 -15.73 -16.99
C SER A 363 -10.32 -15.09 -17.03
N PRO A 364 -10.15 -13.84 -16.60
CA PRO A 364 -8.84 -13.16 -16.62
C PRO A 364 -7.77 -13.80 -15.74
N LYS A 365 -8.20 -14.38 -14.61
CA LYS A 365 -7.35 -15.14 -13.70
C LYS A 365 -8.10 -16.33 -13.13
N GLU A 366 -7.37 -17.30 -12.62
CA GLU A 366 -7.94 -18.45 -11.93
C GLU A 366 -8.89 -18.01 -10.81
N GLY A 367 -10.11 -18.55 -10.80
CA GLY A 367 -11.16 -18.20 -9.85
C GLY A 367 -12.02 -17.00 -10.25
N ASP A 368 -11.68 -16.27 -11.32
CA ASP A 368 -12.54 -15.20 -11.84
C ASP A 368 -13.74 -15.79 -12.63
N PRO A 369 -14.87 -15.07 -12.67
CA PRO A 369 -15.99 -15.44 -13.56
C PRO A 369 -15.56 -15.47 -15.04
N ALA A 370 -16.16 -16.39 -15.82
CA ALA A 370 -15.87 -16.57 -17.24
C ALA A 370 -16.66 -15.63 -18.17
N ASP A 371 -17.26 -14.58 -17.65
CA ASP A 371 -18.10 -13.63 -18.35
C ASP A 371 -17.43 -12.27 -18.59
N TYR A 372 -16.10 -12.17 -18.39
CA TYR A 372 -15.35 -10.99 -18.81
C TYR A 372 -15.21 -10.94 -20.31
N VAL A 373 -15.34 -9.72 -20.87
CA VAL A 373 -15.31 -9.49 -22.31
C VAL A 373 -13.92 -9.08 -22.78
N ALA A 374 -13.44 -9.76 -23.82
CA ALA A 374 -12.26 -9.36 -24.56
C ALA A 374 -12.53 -9.38 -26.06
N ILE A 375 -11.65 -8.73 -26.80
CA ILE A 375 -11.56 -8.78 -28.26
C ILE A 375 -10.32 -9.59 -28.61
N GLU A 376 -10.51 -10.71 -29.26
CA GLU A 376 -9.46 -11.54 -29.81
C GLU A 376 -9.14 -11.09 -31.23
N LEU A 377 -7.89 -10.75 -31.49
CA LEU A 377 -7.40 -10.28 -32.80
C LEU A 377 -6.92 -11.45 -33.64
N LYS A 378 -6.79 -11.27 -34.95
CA LYS A 378 -6.26 -12.29 -35.87
C LYS A 378 -4.88 -12.83 -35.44
N SER A 379 -4.09 -12.02 -34.76
CA SER A 379 -2.79 -12.41 -34.21
C SER A 379 -2.89 -13.38 -33.03
N GLY A 380 -4.08 -13.64 -32.48
CA GLY A 380 -4.30 -14.36 -31.22
C GLY A 380 -4.12 -13.49 -29.97
N LYS A 381 -3.70 -12.23 -30.11
CA LYS A 381 -3.64 -11.27 -29.00
C LYS A 381 -5.06 -10.93 -28.53
N ARG A 382 -5.25 -10.87 -27.21
CA ARG A 382 -6.51 -10.41 -26.61
C ARG A 382 -6.31 -9.03 -26.01
N ILE A 383 -7.21 -8.13 -26.34
CA ILE A 383 -7.34 -6.79 -25.76
C ILE A 383 -8.69 -6.69 -25.06
N THR A 384 -8.82 -5.84 -24.06
CA THR A 384 -10.06 -5.82 -23.27
C THR A 384 -10.80 -4.50 -23.34
N ILE A 385 -12.12 -4.57 -23.17
CA ILE A 385 -12.99 -3.40 -23.05
C ILE A 385 -13.06 -2.97 -21.60
N THR A 386 -12.82 -1.67 -21.38
CA THR A 386 -12.77 -1.05 -20.05
C THR A 386 -13.67 0.17 -19.98
N ASN A 387 -13.87 0.74 -18.78
CA ASN A 387 -14.54 2.03 -18.61
C ASN A 387 -13.85 3.16 -19.41
N THR A 388 -12.52 3.12 -19.55
CA THR A 388 -11.78 4.08 -20.38
C THR A 388 -12.18 3.95 -21.85
N CYS A 389 -12.41 2.73 -22.34
CA CYS A 389 -12.92 2.51 -23.70
C CYS A 389 -14.31 3.12 -23.86
N ALA A 390 -15.22 2.87 -22.92
CA ALA A 390 -16.56 3.44 -22.93
C ALA A 390 -16.55 4.97 -22.87
N ALA A 391 -15.71 5.56 -22.02
CA ALA A 391 -15.56 7.02 -21.94
C ALA A 391 -15.04 7.63 -23.24
N ASN A 392 -14.12 6.94 -23.92
CA ASN A 392 -13.61 7.36 -25.23
C ASN A 392 -14.74 7.35 -26.28
N VAL A 393 -15.48 6.27 -26.38
CA VAL A 393 -16.62 6.14 -27.33
C VAL A 393 -17.68 7.22 -27.10
N LEU A 394 -17.93 7.58 -25.83
CA LEU A 394 -18.87 8.63 -25.44
C LEU A 394 -18.33 10.06 -25.64
N GLY A 395 -17.09 10.22 -26.10
CA GLY A 395 -16.47 11.54 -26.26
C GLY A 395 -16.19 12.27 -24.93
N LEU A 396 -16.11 11.54 -23.82
CA LEU A 396 -15.84 12.12 -22.49
C LEU A 396 -14.36 12.38 -22.23
N ILE A 397 -13.48 11.85 -23.09
CA ILE A 397 -12.03 12.07 -23.05
C ILE A 397 -11.70 13.23 -23.99
N LYS A 398 -10.77 14.10 -23.59
CA LYS A 398 -10.31 15.22 -24.44
C LYS A 398 -9.71 14.69 -25.76
N PRO A 399 -9.93 15.39 -26.90
CA PRO A 399 -9.47 14.93 -28.21
C PRO A 399 -7.97 14.60 -28.28
N GLU A 400 -7.13 15.34 -27.59
CA GLU A 400 -5.68 15.09 -27.55
C GLU A 400 -5.28 13.75 -26.88
N TYR A 401 -6.20 13.13 -26.17
CA TYR A 401 -6.03 11.82 -25.55
C TYR A 401 -6.81 10.71 -26.25
N PHE A 402 -7.51 11.03 -27.35
CA PHE A 402 -8.12 10.02 -28.21
C PHE A 402 -7.01 9.15 -28.79
N ALA A 403 -6.80 8.02 -28.17
CA ALA A 403 -6.12 6.93 -28.84
C ALA A 403 -7.17 6.19 -29.70
N TYR A 404 -6.79 5.61 -30.69
CA TYR A 404 -7.34 4.83 -31.80
C TYR A 404 -8.65 4.03 -31.58
N GLY A 405 -9.30 4.11 -30.43
CA GLY A 405 -10.42 3.26 -30.07
C GLY A 405 -11.78 3.54 -30.70
N LEU A 406 -11.89 4.55 -31.58
CA LEU A 406 -13.17 4.86 -32.26
C LEU A 406 -13.64 3.76 -33.22
N SER A 407 -12.73 2.93 -33.71
CA SER A 407 -13.09 1.79 -34.56
C SER A 407 -13.86 0.69 -33.82
N LEU A 408 -13.87 0.70 -32.51
CA LEU A 408 -14.65 -0.23 -31.67
C LEU A 408 -16.18 -0.06 -31.84
N ILE A 409 -16.65 1.08 -32.36
CA ILE A 409 -18.08 1.30 -32.64
C ILE A 409 -18.62 0.30 -33.65
N HIS A 410 -17.77 -0.28 -34.49
CA HIS A 410 -18.13 -1.21 -35.55
C HIS A 410 -17.98 -2.69 -35.16
N ILE A 411 -17.57 -2.99 -33.93
CA ILE A 411 -17.47 -4.34 -33.42
C ILE A 411 -18.76 -4.73 -32.68
#